data_2d1ce19680e0f2de37fccb824a54f298
#
_entry.id   2d1ce19680e0f2de37fccb824a54f298
#
_cell.length_a   1.000
_cell.length_b   1.000
_cell.length_c   1.000
_cell.angle_alpha   90.00
_cell.angle_beta   90.00
_cell.angle_gamma   90.00
#
_symmetry.space_group_name_H-M   'P 1'
#
loop_
_entity.id
_entity.type
_entity.pdbx_description
1 polymer ?
#
loop_
_entity_poly.entity_id
_entity_poly.type
_entity_poly.pdbx_seq_one_letter_code
_entity_poly.pdbx_strand_id
1 'polypeptide(L)'
;MLDFTTENNWNFETIKEPVLRPNGQEVPNLFNLVRTDTDEVLHTHRNSYTVLPHDDVVNATHDSIKAANISNDFDFKVDCLDSGRKMQIEVLFKDLVTEPSVGDHVHFRIRAFNSYDGSWAFQTSADAMRLWCMNGCTTADSI
;
A
#
# COMPACT_ATOMS: atom_id res chain seq x y z
N MET A 1 17.16 2.39 6.78
CA MET A 1 16.86 3.57 5.94
C MET A 1 15.75 3.20 4.97
N LEU A 2 14.78 4.06 4.80
CA LEU A 2 13.71 3.82 3.83
C LEU A 2 14.26 3.96 2.41
N ASP A 3 13.92 2.99 1.58
CA ASP A 3 14.16 3.05 0.16
C ASP A 3 12.93 3.66 -0.48
N PHE A 4 13.08 4.81 -1.12
CA PHE A 4 11.99 5.50 -1.78
C PHE A 4 11.78 5.06 -3.22
N THR A 5 12.55 4.07 -3.68
CA THR A 5 12.31 3.46 -4.98
C THR A 5 10.98 2.72 -4.95
N THR A 6 10.10 3.03 -5.88
CA THR A 6 8.84 2.33 -6.01
C THR A 6 9.00 1.14 -6.92
N GLU A 7 8.25 0.09 -6.63
CA GLU A 7 8.15 -1.07 -7.51
C GLU A 7 6.69 -1.49 -7.64
N ASN A 8 6.36 -2.12 -8.76
CA ASN A 8 4.98 -2.56 -9.01
C ASN A 8 4.74 -4.02 -8.62
N ASN A 9 5.77 -4.72 -8.15
CA ASN A 9 5.63 -6.10 -7.71
C ASN A 9 5.12 -6.13 -6.27
N TRP A 10 3.81 -6.13 -6.12
CA TRP A 10 3.13 -6.14 -4.82
C TRP A 10 2.63 -7.52 -4.41
N ASN A 11 2.61 -8.49 -5.33
CA ASN A 11 2.04 -9.81 -5.08
C ASN A 11 3.11 -10.87 -4.78
N PHE A 12 4.30 -10.46 -4.38
CA PHE A 12 5.32 -11.41 -3.98
C PHE A 12 4.88 -12.20 -2.76
N GLU A 13 5.37 -13.43 -2.67
CA GLU A 13 5.08 -14.32 -1.56
C GLU A 13 5.98 -14.03 -0.36
N THR A 14 5.40 -14.15 0.84
CA THR A 14 6.17 -14.08 2.09
C THR A 14 6.03 -15.37 2.86
N ILE A 15 7.06 -15.72 3.63
CA ILE A 15 7.05 -16.87 4.55
C ILE A 15 7.52 -16.41 5.90
N LYS A 16 7.15 -17.19 6.94
CA LYS A 16 7.65 -17.00 8.29
C LYS A 16 8.78 -17.98 8.54
N GLU A 17 9.88 -17.47 9.06
CA GLU A 17 11.02 -18.28 9.46
C GLU A 17 11.34 -18.04 10.93
N PRO A 18 11.88 -19.06 11.65
CA PRO A 18 12.27 -18.87 13.04
C PRO A 18 13.46 -17.91 13.16
N VAL A 19 13.51 -17.16 14.24
CA VAL A 19 14.68 -16.36 14.62
C VAL A 19 15.61 -17.25 15.40
N LEU A 20 16.86 -17.38 14.95
CA LEU A 20 17.83 -18.29 15.52
C LEU A 20 18.96 -17.53 16.22
N ARG A 21 19.42 -18.08 17.33
CA ARG A 21 20.67 -17.68 17.98
C ARG A 21 21.85 -18.26 17.19
N PRO A 22 23.09 -17.74 17.38
CA PRO A 22 24.26 -18.27 16.71
C PRO A 22 24.50 -19.77 16.98
N ASN A 23 24.01 -20.31 18.12
CA ASN A 23 24.12 -21.74 18.47
C ASN A 23 23.01 -22.60 17.84
N GLY A 24 22.14 -22.01 17.00
CA GLY A 24 21.06 -22.72 16.33
C GLY A 24 19.77 -22.84 17.12
N GLN A 25 19.74 -22.38 18.37
CA GLN A 25 18.51 -22.38 19.16
C GLN A 25 17.56 -21.29 18.70
N GLU A 26 16.26 -21.62 18.67
CA GLU A 26 15.24 -20.64 18.34
C GLU A 26 15.07 -19.62 19.47
N VAL A 27 14.91 -18.35 19.07
CA VAL A 27 14.45 -17.31 20.00
C VAL A 27 12.93 -17.45 20.10
N PRO A 28 12.40 -17.68 21.32
CA PRO A 28 10.96 -17.90 21.47
C PRO A 28 10.16 -16.64 21.16
N ASN A 29 8.95 -16.84 20.69
CA ASN A 29 7.95 -15.79 20.46
C ASN A 29 8.32 -14.77 19.37
N LEU A 30 9.25 -15.11 18.48
CA LEU A 30 9.64 -14.25 17.35
C LEU A 30 9.63 -15.03 16.05
N PHE A 31 9.40 -14.34 14.95
CA PHE A 31 9.59 -14.87 13.60
C PHE A 31 10.14 -13.79 12.68
N ASN A 32 10.90 -14.22 11.68
CA ASN A 32 11.30 -13.38 10.56
C ASN A 32 10.27 -13.52 9.46
N LEU A 33 9.78 -12.40 8.95
CA LEU A 33 8.96 -12.38 7.75
C LEU A 33 9.89 -12.17 6.56
N VAL A 34 9.92 -13.15 5.65
CA VAL A 34 10.89 -13.21 4.55
C VAL A 34 10.16 -13.11 3.23
N ARG A 35 10.66 -12.27 2.35
CA ARG A 35 10.22 -12.15 0.96
C ARG A 35 10.91 -13.24 0.14
N THR A 36 10.14 -14.14 -0.45
CA THR A 36 10.71 -15.37 -1.04
C THR A 36 11.46 -15.13 -2.35
N ASP A 37 11.06 -14.14 -3.15
CA ASP A 37 11.69 -13.87 -4.44
C ASP A 37 13.07 -13.21 -4.32
N THR A 38 13.34 -12.49 -3.24
CA THR A 38 14.62 -11.83 -2.98
C THR A 38 15.39 -12.46 -1.82
N ASP A 39 14.75 -13.32 -1.05
CA ASP A 39 15.26 -13.92 0.19
C ASP A 39 15.60 -12.86 1.24
N GLU A 40 14.95 -11.71 1.17
CA GLU A 40 15.17 -10.61 2.11
C GLU A 40 14.25 -10.71 3.32
N VAL A 41 14.84 -10.53 4.51
CA VAL A 41 14.05 -10.40 5.74
C VAL A 41 13.41 -9.03 5.77
N LEU A 42 12.08 -9.00 5.70
CA LEU A 42 11.34 -7.73 5.71
C LEU A 42 11.27 -7.15 7.10
N HIS A 43 11.03 -7.98 8.09
CA HIS A 43 10.95 -7.55 9.49
C HIS A 43 10.94 -8.77 10.42
N THR A 44 11.29 -8.54 11.68
CA THR A 44 11.16 -9.53 12.74
C THR A 44 10.02 -9.11 13.66
N HIS A 45 9.04 -9.99 13.81
CA HIS A 45 7.84 -9.75 14.59
C HIS A 45 7.71 -10.71 15.77
N ARG A 46 6.87 -10.32 16.72
CA ARG A 46 6.38 -11.27 17.74
C ARG A 46 5.33 -12.17 17.10
N ASN A 47 5.20 -13.39 17.63
CA ASN A 47 4.23 -14.36 17.10
C ASN A 47 2.78 -13.86 17.13
N SER A 48 2.49 -12.90 17.99
CA SER A 48 1.16 -12.28 18.07
C SER A 48 0.85 -11.35 16.91
N TYR A 49 1.83 -10.95 16.11
CA TYR A 49 1.62 -10.05 14.97
C TYR A 49 0.90 -10.80 13.85
N THR A 50 -0.19 -10.22 13.36
CA THR A 50 -0.93 -10.75 12.23
C THR A 50 -0.42 -10.13 10.95
N VAL A 51 0.10 -10.97 10.05
CA VAL A 51 0.54 -10.54 8.72
C VAL A 51 -0.68 -10.44 7.82
N LEU A 52 -0.88 -9.25 7.24
CA LEU A 52 -1.91 -9.03 6.23
C LEU A 52 -1.20 -8.91 4.87
N PRO A 53 -1.34 -9.90 3.98
CA PRO A 53 -0.65 -9.87 2.69
C PRO A 53 -1.07 -8.69 1.83
N HIS A 54 -0.13 -8.12 1.08
CA HIS A 54 -0.41 -7.00 0.19
C HIS A 54 -1.46 -7.36 -0.86
N ASP A 55 -1.39 -8.56 -1.43
CA ASP A 55 -2.35 -9.00 -2.45
C ASP A 55 -3.79 -9.09 -1.90
N ASP A 56 -3.95 -9.49 -0.64
CA ASP A 56 -5.27 -9.50 -0.01
C ASP A 56 -5.83 -8.09 0.10
N VAL A 57 -4.99 -7.13 0.44
CA VAL A 57 -5.39 -5.71 0.53
C VAL A 57 -5.75 -5.16 -0.85
N VAL A 58 -4.94 -5.47 -1.87
CA VAL A 58 -5.20 -5.03 -3.25
C VAL A 58 -6.52 -5.59 -3.75
N ASN A 59 -6.72 -6.89 -3.59
CA ASN A 59 -7.94 -7.55 -4.08
C ASN A 59 -9.17 -7.07 -3.34
N ALA A 60 -9.11 -6.94 -2.02
CA ALA A 60 -10.23 -6.46 -1.22
C ALA A 60 -10.60 -5.01 -1.57
N THR A 61 -9.59 -4.16 -1.78
CA THR A 61 -9.81 -2.76 -2.17
C THR A 61 -10.47 -2.67 -3.55
N HIS A 62 -9.96 -3.41 -4.52
CA HIS A 62 -10.51 -3.43 -5.88
C HIS A 62 -11.95 -3.94 -5.89
N ASP A 63 -12.20 -5.05 -5.20
CA ASP A 63 -13.54 -5.64 -5.12
C ASP A 63 -14.53 -4.72 -4.41
N SER A 64 -14.10 -4.04 -3.37
CA SER A 64 -14.93 -3.09 -2.62
C SER A 64 -15.33 -1.89 -3.48
N ILE A 65 -14.41 -1.37 -4.29
CA ILE A 65 -14.71 -0.26 -5.19
C ILE A 65 -15.70 -0.68 -6.26
N LYS A 66 -15.53 -1.86 -6.84
CA LYS A 66 -16.48 -2.39 -7.82
C LYS A 66 -17.85 -2.64 -7.20
N ALA A 67 -17.90 -3.23 -6.01
CA ALA A 67 -19.15 -3.51 -5.32
C ALA A 67 -19.90 -2.23 -4.94
N ALA A 68 -19.17 -1.19 -4.57
CA ALA A 68 -19.76 0.12 -4.24
C ALA A 68 -20.36 0.82 -5.46
N ASN A 69 -19.92 0.46 -6.65
CA ASN A 69 -20.41 1.01 -7.93
C ASN A 69 -20.40 2.54 -7.98
N ILE A 70 -19.33 3.13 -7.43
CA ILE A 70 -19.17 4.59 -7.39
C ILE A 70 -18.98 5.12 -8.81
N SER A 71 -18.10 4.47 -9.57
CA SER A 71 -17.79 4.78 -10.95
C SER A 71 -17.06 3.62 -11.59
N ASN A 72 -17.20 3.45 -12.91
CA ASN A 72 -16.43 2.48 -13.69
C ASN A 72 -15.18 3.11 -14.33
N ASP A 73 -15.02 4.42 -14.23
CA ASP A 73 -13.91 5.15 -14.86
C ASP A 73 -12.91 5.59 -13.77
N PHE A 74 -12.02 4.68 -13.41
CA PHE A 74 -11.00 4.95 -12.41
C PHE A 74 -9.66 4.34 -12.81
N ASP A 75 -8.58 4.99 -12.38
CA ASP A 75 -7.23 4.45 -12.41
C ASP A 75 -6.93 3.79 -11.07
N PHE A 76 -6.41 2.56 -11.13
CA PHE A 76 -6.03 1.79 -9.95
C PHE A 76 -4.52 1.55 -10.00
N LYS A 77 -3.80 2.17 -9.08
CA LYS A 77 -2.34 2.12 -9.04
C LYS A 77 -1.86 1.55 -7.72
N VAL A 78 -0.91 0.62 -7.79
CA VAL A 78 -0.29 0.02 -6.60
C VAL A 78 1.21 0.29 -6.66
N ASP A 79 1.74 0.86 -5.60
CA ASP A 79 3.18 1.10 -5.46
C ASP A 79 3.67 0.46 -4.16
N CYS A 80 4.82 -0.21 -4.26
CA CYS A 80 5.54 -0.71 -3.09
C CYS A 80 6.78 0.13 -2.85
N LEU A 81 7.11 0.31 -1.58
CA LEU A 81 8.26 1.06 -1.11
C LEU A 81 9.08 0.19 -0.17
N ASP A 82 10.36 0.57 0.01
CA ASP A 82 11.24 -0.05 1.00
C ASP A 82 11.31 -1.56 0.84
N SER A 83 11.70 -2.01 -0.36
CA SER A 83 11.82 -3.43 -0.72
C SER A 83 10.52 -4.22 -0.55
N GLY A 84 9.38 -3.56 -0.67
CA GLY A 84 8.07 -4.18 -0.51
C GLY A 84 7.54 -4.19 0.91
N ARG A 85 8.25 -3.59 1.86
CA ARG A 85 7.79 -3.51 3.26
C ARG A 85 6.54 -2.68 3.41
N LYS A 86 6.35 -1.69 2.53
CA LYS A 86 5.21 -0.78 2.53
C LYS A 86 4.53 -0.79 1.18
N MET A 87 3.22 -0.63 1.18
CA MET A 87 2.43 -0.60 -0.05
C MET A 87 1.39 0.50 0.05
N GLN A 88 1.20 1.20 -1.06
CA GLN A 88 0.14 2.20 -1.22
C GLN A 88 -0.69 1.86 -2.45
N ILE A 89 -1.99 1.90 -2.30
CA ILE A 89 -2.95 1.83 -3.41
C ILE A 89 -3.53 3.23 -3.60
N GLU A 90 -3.59 3.67 -4.83
CA GLU A 90 -4.25 4.92 -5.19
C GLU A 90 -5.31 4.64 -6.25
N VAL A 91 -6.53 5.06 -5.96
CA VAL A 91 -7.66 4.96 -6.89
C VAL A 91 -8.10 6.37 -7.22
N LEU A 92 -7.95 6.76 -8.47
CA LEU A 92 -8.35 8.08 -8.95
C LEU A 92 -9.57 7.95 -9.85
N PHE A 93 -10.66 8.59 -9.46
CA PHE A 93 -11.91 8.56 -10.22
C PHE A 93 -11.89 9.71 -11.23
N LYS A 94 -11.84 9.37 -12.51
CA LYS A 94 -11.66 10.34 -13.58
C LYS A 94 -12.90 11.17 -13.85
N ASP A 95 -14.07 10.60 -13.62
CA ASP A 95 -15.37 11.24 -13.87
C ASP A 95 -15.95 11.94 -12.64
N LEU A 96 -15.36 11.74 -11.46
CA LEU A 96 -15.77 12.45 -10.25
C LEU A 96 -14.88 13.67 -10.05
N VAL A 97 -15.24 14.75 -10.76
CA VAL A 97 -14.47 15.98 -10.81
C VAL A 97 -15.34 17.13 -10.36
N THR A 98 -14.79 17.99 -9.51
CA THR A 98 -15.40 19.29 -9.21
C THR A 98 -14.49 20.40 -9.71
N GLU A 99 -15.07 21.56 -10.00
CA GLU A 99 -14.35 22.73 -10.47
C GLU A 99 -14.73 23.92 -9.59
N PRO A 100 -14.11 24.04 -8.38
CA PRO A 100 -14.44 25.13 -7.46
C PRO A 100 -14.20 26.52 -8.06
N SER A 101 -13.25 26.63 -8.99
CA SER A 101 -13.03 27.84 -9.77
C SER A 101 -12.60 27.43 -11.18
N VAL A 102 -12.71 28.33 -12.12
CA VAL A 102 -12.41 28.05 -13.53
C VAL A 102 -10.98 27.55 -13.68
N GLY A 103 -10.83 26.38 -14.29
CA GLY A 103 -9.54 25.73 -14.53
C GLY A 103 -8.99 24.95 -13.34
N ASP A 104 -9.67 24.95 -12.21
CA ASP A 104 -9.25 24.19 -11.00
C ASP A 104 -10.04 22.89 -10.92
N HIS A 105 -9.50 21.83 -11.54
CA HIS A 105 -10.12 20.50 -11.55
C HIS A 105 -9.70 19.71 -10.33
N VAL A 106 -10.67 19.26 -9.54
CA VAL A 106 -10.46 18.46 -8.33
C VAL A 106 -11.10 17.09 -8.52
N HIS A 107 -10.28 16.04 -8.46
CA HIS A 107 -10.70 14.65 -8.62
C HIS A 107 -10.86 13.98 -7.27
N PHE A 108 -11.85 13.11 -7.15
CA PHE A 108 -12.02 12.27 -5.98
C PHE A 108 -11.01 11.13 -6.01
N ARG A 109 -10.36 10.87 -4.88
CA ARG A 109 -9.33 9.86 -4.76
C ARG A 109 -9.52 9.05 -3.48
N ILE A 110 -9.27 7.73 -3.59
CA ILE A 110 -9.19 6.84 -2.43
C ILE A 110 -7.75 6.32 -2.37
N ARG A 111 -7.19 6.26 -1.17
CA ARG A 111 -5.89 5.64 -0.91
C ARG A 111 -6.03 4.57 0.16
N ALA A 112 -5.29 3.48 -0.02
CA ALA A 112 -5.17 2.42 0.97
C ALA A 112 -3.70 2.12 1.22
N PHE A 113 -3.38 1.74 2.45
CA PHE A 113 -2.00 1.51 2.89
C PHE A 113 -1.91 0.19 3.62
N ASN A 114 -0.77 -0.48 3.45
CA ASN A 114 -0.42 -1.68 4.21
C ASN A 114 1.08 -1.75 4.40
N SER A 115 1.53 -2.50 5.41
CA SER A 115 2.96 -2.73 5.60
C SER A 115 3.22 -4.12 6.16
N TYR A 116 4.43 -4.62 5.90
CA TYR A 116 4.94 -5.86 6.47
C TYR A 116 5.85 -5.63 7.67
N ASP A 117 6.24 -4.39 7.93
CA ASP A 117 7.15 -4.02 9.02
C ASP A 117 6.42 -3.35 10.21
N GLY A 118 5.09 -3.29 10.15
CA GLY A 118 4.29 -2.67 11.19
C GLY A 118 4.32 -1.14 11.20
N SER A 119 5.04 -0.50 10.27
CA SER A 119 5.17 0.95 10.24
C SER A 119 3.90 1.66 9.78
N TRP A 120 3.11 1.01 8.91
CA TRP A 120 1.83 1.49 8.45
C TRP A 120 0.75 0.47 8.83
N ALA A 121 -0.21 0.89 9.63
CA ALA A 121 -1.39 0.07 9.83
C ALA A 121 -2.22 0.04 8.55
N PHE A 122 -2.94 -1.06 8.32
CA PHE A 122 -3.93 -1.05 7.23
C PHE A 122 -4.92 0.07 7.49
N GLN A 123 -5.04 0.96 6.52
CA GLN A 123 -5.98 2.08 6.60
C GLN A 123 -6.37 2.53 5.21
N THR A 124 -7.53 3.15 5.12
CA THR A 124 -8.01 3.79 3.91
C THR A 124 -8.32 5.24 4.19
N SER A 125 -8.17 6.08 3.18
CA SER A 125 -8.55 7.49 3.25
C SER A 125 -9.13 7.92 1.92
N ALA A 126 -10.05 8.89 1.99
CA ALA A 126 -10.60 9.53 0.81
C ALA A 126 -10.21 10.99 0.84
N ASP A 127 -9.80 11.53 -0.29
CA ASP A 127 -9.43 12.92 -0.43
C ASP A 127 -9.73 13.44 -1.83
N ALA A 128 -9.43 14.70 -2.03
CA ALA A 128 -9.53 15.37 -3.32
C ALA A 128 -8.13 15.68 -3.82
N MET A 129 -7.88 15.41 -5.07
CA MET A 129 -6.60 15.66 -5.71
C MET A 129 -6.76 16.74 -6.78
N ARG A 130 -6.00 17.83 -6.65
CA ARG A 130 -5.96 18.90 -7.64
C ARG A 130 -4.87 18.66 -8.66
N LEU A 131 -5.21 18.88 -9.91
CA LEU A 131 -4.26 18.88 -11.00
C LEU A 131 -3.98 20.33 -11.39
N TRP A 132 -2.84 20.85 -10.92
CA TRP A 132 -2.50 22.26 -11.05
C TRP A 132 -1.91 22.63 -12.39
N CYS A 133 -1.20 21.70 -13.02
CA CYS A 133 -0.44 22.02 -14.20
C CYS A 133 -0.25 20.80 -15.09
N MET A 134 0.12 21.07 -16.34
CA MET A 134 0.28 20.07 -17.38
C MET A 134 1.41 19.08 -17.10
N ASN A 135 2.34 19.40 -16.23
CA ASN A 135 3.49 18.55 -15.89
C ASN A 135 3.25 17.60 -14.72
N GLY A 136 2.01 17.45 -14.29
CA GLY A 136 1.66 16.47 -13.28
C GLY A 136 1.84 16.90 -11.84
N CYS A 137 1.99 18.18 -11.55
CA CYS A 137 1.98 18.67 -10.17
C CYS A 137 0.60 18.43 -9.55
N THR A 138 0.57 17.79 -8.38
CA THR A 138 -0.67 17.49 -7.67
C THR A 138 -0.60 17.92 -6.23
N THR A 139 -1.76 18.32 -5.68
CA THR A 139 -1.94 18.58 -4.26
C THR A 139 -3.13 17.74 -3.79
N ALA A 140 -2.95 17.03 -2.67
CA ALA A 140 -4.02 16.26 -2.06
C ALA A 140 -4.64 17.04 -0.91
N ASP A 141 -5.97 17.12 -0.92
CA ASP A 141 -6.74 17.74 0.17
C ASP A 141 -7.59 16.65 0.82
N SER A 142 -7.50 16.51 2.14
CA SER A 142 -8.32 15.58 2.90
C SER A 142 -9.79 16.02 2.88
N ILE A 143 -10.66 15.05 2.74
CA ILE A 143 -12.10 15.27 2.73
C ILE A 143 -12.67 15.17 4.14
#